data_ca358aa55b5d26cea17becf3a8039dbe
#
_entry.id   ca358aa55b5d26cea17becf3a8039dbe
#
_cell.length_a   1.000
_cell.length_b   1.000
_cell.length_c   1.000
_cell.angle_alpha   90.00
_cell.angle_beta   90.00
_cell.angle_gamma   90.00
#
_symmetry.space_group_name_H-M   'P 1'
#
loop_
_entity.id
_entity.type
_entity.pdbx_description
1 polymer ?
#
loop_
_entity_poly.entity_id
_entity_poly.type
_entity_poly.pdbx_seq_one_letter_code
_entity_poly.pdbx_strand_id
1 'polypeptide(L)'
;NQRSLSVAVLMALADHYNVDWRDVVMDKSANLLADLRNSIQDPLFAANQPDLEELRAAIDHAPSLVQNFLKLHQSHRTAMDNIMRLGNERMPQELLTSSPETIIYDFFRDHFNHFDVLERAAETLREEEPCEPYEMQNILKQRLFTRHGITVETKPVEEMSESLRIYDAERSVILLSEALDYQNRTFQLAHIICFVELSKILEDITSKTNVDSKPAIKRCHVELANYFAAAVLMPYDAIHAMAEQSGYDIDRMGSAFAVSFEQVCQRLTTLQRETKRGVPFF
;
A
#
# COMPACT_ATOMS: atom_id res chain seq x y z
N ASN A 1 -25.78 -31.04 34.13
CA ASN A 1 -27.06 -31.25 33.43
C ASN A 1 -27.31 -30.13 32.43
N GLN A 2 -26.64 -30.16 31.30
CA GLN A 2 -26.98 -29.28 30.16
C GLN A 2 -28.12 -30.00 29.40
N ARG A 3 -29.36 -29.51 29.58
CA ARG A 3 -30.46 -29.90 28.71
C ARG A 3 -30.32 -29.11 27.39
N SER A 4 -30.17 -29.82 26.28
CA SER A 4 -30.21 -29.22 24.95
C SER A 4 -31.55 -28.51 24.74
N LEU A 5 -31.51 -27.23 24.35
CA LEU A 5 -32.73 -26.50 23.94
C LEU A 5 -33.39 -27.23 22.76
N SER A 6 -34.69 -27.41 22.83
CA SER A 6 -35.41 -27.94 21.67
C SER A 6 -35.53 -26.87 20.57
N VAL A 7 -35.54 -27.31 19.30
CA VAL A 7 -35.64 -26.38 18.14
C VAL A 7 -36.85 -25.45 18.26
N ALA A 8 -37.97 -25.93 18.82
CA ALA A 8 -39.17 -25.15 19.05
C ALA A 8 -38.97 -24.00 20.06
N VAL A 9 -38.19 -24.22 21.11
CA VAL A 9 -37.86 -23.17 22.11
C VAL A 9 -36.88 -22.17 21.52
N LEU A 10 -35.95 -22.61 20.69
CA LEU A 10 -35.00 -21.73 19.99
C LEU A 10 -35.71 -20.82 19.01
N MET A 11 -36.67 -21.34 18.21
CA MET A 11 -37.50 -20.57 17.29
C MET A 11 -38.36 -19.53 18.04
N ALA A 12 -38.98 -19.90 19.14
CA ALA A 12 -39.81 -18.99 19.94
C ALA A 12 -38.95 -17.86 20.58
N LEU A 13 -37.72 -18.14 21.00
CA LEU A 13 -36.80 -17.12 21.48
C LEU A 13 -36.32 -16.18 20.37
N ALA A 14 -35.98 -16.73 19.22
CA ALA A 14 -35.56 -15.93 18.05
C ALA A 14 -36.67 -14.98 17.57
N ASP A 15 -37.91 -15.45 17.51
CA ASP A 15 -39.09 -14.63 17.19
C ASP A 15 -39.34 -13.54 18.24
N HIS A 16 -39.16 -13.86 19.53
CA HIS A 16 -39.35 -12.88 20.61
C HIS A 16 -38.32 -11.75 20.58
N TYR A 17 -37.07 -12.06 20.19
CA TYR A 17 -35.98 -11.09 20.12
C TYR A 17 -35.77 -10.51 18.71
N ASN A 18 -36.62 -10.86 17.75
CA ASN A 18 -36.57 -10.44 16.35
C ASN A 18 -35.20 -10.71 15.68
N VAL A 19 -34.63 -11.90 15.96
CA VAL A 19 -33.36 -12.41 15.41
C VAL A 19 -33.68 -13.61 14.54
N ASP A 20 -33.08 -13.71 13.37
CA ASP A 20 -33.25 -14.91 12.52
C ASP A 20 -32.63 -16.13 13.24
N TRP A 21 -33.45 -17.14 13.55
CA TRP A 21 -33.02 -18.35 14.22
C TRP A 21 -31.88 -19.08 13.45
N ARG A 22 -31.79 -18.87 12.13
CA ARG A 22 -30.72 -19.41 11.29
C ARG A 22 -29.37 -18.78 11.60
N ASP A 23 -29.35 -17.50 11.95
CA ASP A 23 -28.14 -16.80 12.41
C ASP A 23 -27.65 -17.29 13.78
N VAL A 24 -28.58 -17.80 14.60
CA VAL A 24 -28.28 -18.37 15.94
C VAL A 24 -27.83 -19.85 15.83
N VAL A 25 -28.37 -20.60 14.86
CA VAL A 25 -28.05 -22.02 14.62
C VAL A 25 -26.84 -22.22 13.71
N MET A 26 -26.56 -21.27 12.83
CA MET A 26 -25.31 -21.29 12.08
C MET A 26 -24.17 -20.93 13.03
N ASP A 27 -23.61 -21.96 13.64
CA ASP A 27 -22.40 -21.83 14.45
C ASP A 27 -21.24 -21.37 13.54
N LYS A 28 -21.10 -20.05 13.43
CA LYS A 28 -20.00 -19.42 12.68
C LYS A 28 -18.66 -19.93 13.15
N SER A 29 -18.58 -20.32 14.43
CA SER A 29 -17.38 -20.87 15.04
C SER A 29 -17.09 -22.29 14.54
N ALA A 30 -18.11 -23.13 14.31
CA ALA A 30 -17.92 -24.48 13.79
C ALA A 30 -17.43 -24.50 12.33
N ASN A 31 -17.98 -23.61 11.49
CA ASN A 31 -17.52 -23.43 10.12
C ASN A 31 -16.09 -22.85 10.09
N LEU A 32 -15.81 -21.85 10.91
CA LEU A 32 -14.48 -21.27 11.02
C LEU A 32 -13.43 -22.28 11.52
N LEU A 33 -13.83 -23.18 12.43
CA LEU A 33 -12.97 -24.27 12.91
C LEU A 33 -12.69 -25.30 11.82
N ALA A 34 -13.69 -25.66 11.02
CA ALA A 34 -13.54 -26.58 9.91
C ALA A 34 -12.61 -26.00 8.83
N ASP A 35 -12.80 -24.74 8.48
CA ASP A 35 -11.97 -24.02 7.50
C ASP A 35 -10.52 -23.89 7.99
N LEU A 36 -10.32 -23.52 9.25
CA LEU A 36 -9.00 -23.39 9.87
C LEU A 36 -8.29 -24.76 9.91
N ARG A 37 -9.01 -25.82 10.31
CA ARG A 37 -8.47 -27.18 10.33
C ARG A 37 -8.06 -27.66 8.94
N ASN A 38 -8.86 -27.37 7.91
CA ASN A 38 -8.53 -27.72 6.53
C ASN A 38 -7.30 -26.94 6.03
N SER A 39 -7.20 -25.68 6.40
CA SER A 39 -6.05 -24.84 5.99
C SER A 39 -4.74 -25.31 6.62
N ILE A 40 -4.76 -25.79 7.85
CA ILE A 40 -3.56 -26.27 8.58
C ILE A 40 -3.07 -27.63 8.09
N GLN A 41 -3.89 -28.38 7.35
CA GLN A 41 -3.45 -29.62 6.68
C GLN A 41 -2.53 -29.37 5.47
N ASP A 42 -2.37 -28.10 5.06
CA ASP A 42 -1.46 -27.74 3.99
C ASP A 42 -0.01 -28.12 4.37
N PRO A 43 0.79 -28.68 3.43
CA PRO A 43 2.20 -29.02 3.66
C PRO A 43 3.07 -27.91 4.24
N LEU A 44 2.69 -26.64 4.02
CA LEU A 44 3.35 -25.48 4.62
C LEU A 44 3.40 -25.52 6.16
N PHE A 45 2.43 -26.17 6.79
CA PHE A 45 2.30 -26.25 8.25
C PHE A 45 2.75 -27.60 8.83
N ALA A 46 3.33 -28.50 8.02
CA ALA A 46 3.72 -29.84 8.42
C ALA A 46 4.70 -29.88 9.62
N ALA A 47 5.54 -28.83 9.76
CA ALA A 47 6.54 -28.75 10.82
C ALA A 47 5.96 -28.33 12.19
N ASN A 48 4.80 -27.64 12.23
CA ASN A 48 4.20 -27.08 13.45
C ASN A 48 2.67 -27.09 13.30
N GLN A 49 2.05 -28.25 13.55
CA GLN A 49 0.58 -28.36 13.51
C GLN A 49 0.01 -28.09 14.90
N PRO A 50 -0.79 -27.02 15.07
CA PRO A 50 -1.49 -26.75 16.31
C PRO A 50 -2.55 -27.81 16.59
N ASP A 51 -2.76 -28.12 17.87
CA ASP A 51 -3.79 -29.06 18.29
C ASP A 51 -5.20 -28.43 18.24
N LEU A 52 -6.22 -29.27 18.49
CA LEU A 52 -7.62 -28.82 18.40
C LEU A 52 -7.98 -27.77 19.49
N GLU A 53 -7.31 -27.80 20.63
CA GLU A 53 -7.55 -26.86 21.74
C GLU A 53 -6.95 -25.47 21.38
N GLU A 54 -5.77 -25.47 20.79
CA GLU A 54 -5.12 -24.24 20.30
C GLU A 54 -5.94 -23.58 19.16
N LEU A 55 -6.51 -24.39 18.25
CA LEU A 55 -7.37 -23.86 17.18
C LEU A 55 -8.64 -23.22 17.72
N ARG A 56 -9.27 -23.85 18.72
CA ARG A 56 -10.44 -23.28 19.38
C ARG A 56 -10.10 -22.01 20.14
N ALA A 57 -9.01 -22.01 20.89
CA ALA A 57 -8.53 -20.82 21.60
C ALA A 57 -8.25 -19.66 20.64
N ALA A 58 -7.65 -19.92 19.47
CA ALA A 58 -7.43 -18.90 18.46
C ALA A 58 -8.73 -18.28 17.92
N ILE A 59 -9.77 -19.11 17.72
CA ILE A 59 -11.10 -18.65 17.27
C ILE A 59 -11.79 -17.84 18.36
N ASP A 60 -11.70 -18.27 19.61
CA ASP A 60 -12.38 -17.61 20.73
C ASP A 60 -11.73 -16.27 21.12
N HIS A 61 -10.40 -16.19 21.05
CA HIS A 61 -9.66 -15.01 21.49
C HIS A 61 -9.28 -14.04 20.36
N ALA A 62 -9.18 -14.52 19.10
CA ALA A 62 -8.75 -13.71 17.98
C ALA A 62 -9.49 -14.04 16.67
N PRO A 63 -10.84 -13.99 16.61
CA PRO A 63 -11.64 -14.42 15.46
C PRO A 63 -11.29 -13.64 14.18
N SER A 64 -11.03 -12.36 14.28
CA SER A 64 -10.64 -11.53 13.13
C SER A 64 -9.28 -11.92 12.56
N LEU A 65 -8.32 -12.28 13.42
CA LEU A 65 -7.02 -12.78 12.99
C LEU A 65 -7.16 -14.10 12.22
N VAL A 66 -7.97 -15.02 12.73
CA VAL A 66 -8.27 -16.30 12.07
C VAL A 66 -8.91 -16.08 10.70
N GLN A 67 -9.88 -15.18 10.58
CA GLN A 67 -10.51 -14.85 9.31
C GLN A 67 -9.52 -14.26 8.30
N ASN A 68 -8.63 -13.37 8.75
CA ASN A 68 -7.61 -12.78 7.89
C ASN A 68 -6.56 -13.83 7.47
N PHE A 69 -6.19 -14.74 8.37
CA PHE A 69 -5.32 -15.87 8.05
C PHE A 69 -5.94 -16.77 6.96
N LEU A 70 -7.22 -17.13 7.09
CA LEU A 70 -7.93 -17.95 6.10
C LEU A 70 -7.98 -17.26 4.72
N LYS A 71 -8.23 -15.95 4.68
CA LYS A 71 -8.19 -15.16 3.44
C LYS A 71 -6.79 -15.17 2.82
N LEU A 72 -5.76 -14.98 3.63
CA LEU A 72 -4.37 -14.99 3.17
C LEU A 72 -3.98 -16.37 2.63
N HIS A 73 -4.32 -17.46 3.34
CA HIS A 73 -4.06 -18.82 2.91
C HIS A 73 -4.79 -19.15 1.61
N GLN A 74 -6.04 -18.73 1.46
CA GLN A 74 -6.80 -18.91 0.21
C GLN A 74 -6.19 -18.15 -0.95
N SER A 75 -5.74 -16.91 -0.72
CA SER A 75 -5.03 -16.12 -1.72
C SER A 75 -3.71 -16.76 -2.14
N HIS A 76 -2.94 -17.27 -1.18
CA HIS A 76 -1.70 -18.02 -1.43
C HIS A 76 -1.95 -19.28 -2.28
N ARG A 77 -2.97 -20.10 -1.94
CA ARG A 77 -3.33 -21.27 -2.75
C ARG A 77 -3.71 -20.89 -4.17
N THR A 78 -4.53 -19.86 -4.34
CA THR A 78 -4.90 -19.37 -5.67
C THR A 78 -3.69 -18.93 -6.46
N ALA A 79 -2.74 -18.24 -5.84
CA ALA A 79 -1.49 -17.84 -6.48
C ALA A 79 -0.64 -19.05 -6.88
N MET A 80 -0.52 -20.06 -6.01
CA MET A 80 0.22 -21.29 -6.31
C MET A 80 -0.45 -22.10 -7.43
N ASP A 81 -1.78 -22.24 -7.43
CA ASP A 81 -2.53 -22.90 -8.49
C ASP A 81 -2.32 -22.19 -9.84
N ASN A 82 -2.28 -20.86 -9.83
CA ASN A 82 -1.98 -20.07 -11.02
C ASN A 82 -0.54 -20.29 -11.52
N ILE A 83 0.45 -20.32 -10.62
CA ILE A 83 1.85 -20.61 -10.95
C ILE A 83 1.99 -22.04 -11.54
N MET A 84 1.33 -23.04 -10.95
CA MET A 84 1.36 -24.41 -11.45
C MET A 84 0.69 -24.55 -12.84
N ARG A 85 -0.39 -23.81 -13.07
CA ARG A 85 -1.03 -23.74 -14.39
C ARG A 85 -0.13 -23.09 -15.45
N LEU A 86 0.61 -22.05 -15.08
CA LEU A 86 1.58 -21.38 -15.97
C LEU A 86 2.75 -22.28 -16.37
N GLY A 87 3.09 -23.29 -15.54
CA GLY A 87 4.17 -24.26 -15.84
C GLY A 87 3.79 -25.34 -16.84
N ASN A 88 2.51 -25.59 -17.09
CA ASN A 88 2.07 -26.76 -17.86
C ASN A 88 1.38 -26.49 -19.21
N GLU A 89 0.95 -25.28 -19.54
CA GLU A 89 0.33 -24.98 -20.84
C GLU A 89 0.56 -23.53 -21.26
N ARG A 90 0.84 -23.31 -22.55
CA ARG A 90 0.69 -22.00 -23.21
C ARG A 90 -0.80 -21.62 -23.14
N MET A 91 -1.20 -20.96 -22.05
CA MET A 91 -2.57 -20.46 -21.93
C MET A 91 -2.78 -19.20 -22.77
N PRO A 92 -3.99 -19.05 -23.38
CA PRO A 92 -4.40 -17.80 -23.98
C PRO A 92 -4.37 -16.67 -22.95
N GLN A 93 -3.81 -15.53 -23.32
CA GLN A 93 -3.62 -14.32 -22.52
C GLN A 93 -4.93 -13.74 -21.91
N GLU A 94 -6.09 -14.22 -22.37
CA GLU A 94 -7.42 -13.72 -22.02
C GLU A 94 -8.01 -14.27 -20.69
N LEU A 95 -7.38 -15.27 -20.06
CA LEU A 95 -7.87 -15.89 -18.81
C LEU A 95 -7.09 -15.52 -17.56
N LEU A 96 -6.03 -14.73 -17.69
CA LEU A 96 -5.34 -14.11 -16.57
C LEU A 96 -6.04 -12.80 -16.25
N THR A 97 -7.02 -12.82 -15.38
CA THR A 97 -7.40 -11.62 -14.62
C THR A 97 -6.20 -11.27 -13.74
N SER A 98 -5.26 -10.52 -14.32
CA SER A 98 -4.10 -10.01 -13.62
C SER A 98 -4.59 -9.26 -12.39
N SER A 99 -4.06 -9.57 -11.21
CA SER A 99 -4.40 -8.77 -10.03
C SER A 99 -4.04 -7.31 -10.32
N PRO A 100 -4.70 -6.33 -9.70
CA PRO A 100 -4.35 -4.92 -9.87
C PRO A 100 -2.85 -4.67 -9.64
N GLU A 101 -2.22 -5.42 -8.73
CA GLU A 101 -0.80 -5.33 -8.43
C GLU A 101 0.08 -5.78 -9.61
N THR A 102 -0.30 -6.88 -10.27
CA THR A 102 0.43 -7.37 -11.46
C THR A 102 0.36 -6.36 -12.61
N ILE A 103 -0.81 -5.78 -12.83
CA ILE A 103 -1.01 -4.75 -13.87
C ILE A 103 -0.09 -3.54 -13.60
N ILE A 104 -0.01 -3.10 -12.36
CA ILE A 104 0.83 -1.96 -11.97
C ILE A 104 2.30 -2.32 -12.11
N TYR A 105 2.71 -3.52 -11.65
CA TYR A 105 4.08 -3.98 -11.81
C TYR A 105 4.51 -4.01 -13.28
N ASP A 106 3.68 -4.59 -14.17
CA ASP A 106 3.92 -4.62 -15.60
C ASP A 106 3.99 -3.21 -16.21
N PHE A 107 3.10 -2.31 -15.78
CA PHE A 107 3.10 -0.92 -16.18
C PHE A 107 4.43 -0.22 -15.86
N PHE A 108 4.92 -0.32 -14.61
CA PHE A 108 6.20 0.29 -14.22
C PHE A 108 7.38 -0.36 -14.92
N ARG A 109 7.38 -1.68 -15.10
CA ARG A 109 8.40 -2.42 -15.85
C ARG A 109 8.46 -1.97 -17.31
N ASP A 110 7.33 -1.84 -17.99
CA ASP A 110 7.24 -1.44 -19.39
C ASP A 110 7.73 0.00 -19.61
N HIS A 111 7.68 0.83 -18.57
CA HIS A 111 8.27 2.17 -18.56
C HIS A 111 9.69 2.20 -17.99
N PHE A 112 10.34 1.04 -17.79
CA PHE A 112 11.67 0.94 -17.17
C PHE A 112 11.76 1.64 -15.81
N ASN A 113 10.64 1.72 -15.08
CA ASN A 113 10.54 2.45 -13.82
C ASN A 113 11.06 3.91 -13.90
N HIS A 114 10.88 4.56 -15.05
CA HIS A 114 11.34 5.94 -15.28
C HIS A 114 10.28 6.76 -16.01
N PHE A 115 9.93 7.92 -15.44
CA PHE A 115 8.91 8.84 -15.97
C PHE A 115 9.49 10.24 -16.12
N ASP A 116 10.03 10.54 -17.28
CA ASP A 116 10.70 11.81 -17.58
C ASP A 116 9.80 13.04 -17.32
N VAL A 117 8.50 12.90 -17.54
CA VAL A 117 7.53 13.98 -17.28
C VAL A 117 7.44 14.30 -15.77
N LEU A 118 7.49 13.29 -14.90
CA LEU A 118 7.47 13.47 -13.45
C LEU A 118 8.82 13.99 -12.93
N GLU A 119 9.92 13.53 -13.54
CA GLU A 119 11.25 14.07 -13.22
C GLU A 119 11.33 15.58 -13.49
N ARG A 120 10.88 16.00 -14.68
CA ARG A 120 10.86 17.44 -15.02
C ARG A 120 9.94 18.25 -14.13
N ALA A 121 8.77 17.69 -13.77
CA ALA A 121 7.88 18.37 -12.84
C ALA A 121 8.51 18.52 -11.45
N ALA A 122 9.26 17.53 -10.98
CA ALA A 122 9.99 17.58 -9.72
C ALA A 122 11.16 18.59 -9.79
N GLU A 123 11.91 18.60 -10.89
CA GLU A 123 12.98 19.57 -11.15
C GLU A 123 12.41 21.01 -11.16
N THR A 124 11.27 21.24 -11.85
CA THR A 124 10.59 22.54 -11.86
C THR A 124 10.18 22.99 -10.45
N LEU A 125 9.60 22.10 -9.64
CA LEU A 125 9.26 22.41 -8.26
C LEU A 125 10.49 22.83 -7.46
N ARG A 126 11.60 22.12 -7.62
CA ARG A 126 12.87 22.44 -6.93
C ARG A 126 13.49 23.76 -7.39
N GLU A 127 13.34 24.11 -8.66
CA GLU A 127 13.78 25.41 -9.19
C GLU A 127 12.92 26.57 -8.68
N GLU A 128 11.60 26.37 -8.57
CA GLU A 128 10.67 27.37 -8.02
C GLU A 128 10.86 27.55 -6.50
N GLU A 129 11.24 26.50 -5.78
CA GLU A 129 11.36 26.45 -4.32
C GLU A 129 12.76 25.94 -3.92
N PRO A 130 13.82 26.69 -4.20
CA PRO A 130 15.17 26.28 -3.83
C PRO A 130 15.34 26.28 -2.30
N CYS A 131 15.76 25.15 -1.74
CA CYS A 131 15.96 24.99 -0.29
C CYS A 131 16.89 23.84 0.03
N GLU A 132 17.42 23.84 1.25
CA GLU A 132 18.16 22.71 1.78
C GLU A 132 17.21 21.53 2.12
N PRO A 133 17.72 20.28 2.12
CA PRO A 133 16.87 19.10 2.35
C PRO A 133 16.04 19.15 3.64
N TYR A 134 16.59 19.69 4.72
CA TYR A 134 15.89 19.80 6.01
C TYR A 134 14.85 20.93 6.07
N GLU A 135 14.83 21.83 5.11
CA GLU A 135 13.85 22.91 5.00
C GLU A 135 12.64 22.48 4.16
N MET A 136 12.78 21.42 3.37
CA MET A 136 11.79 20.96 2.39
C MET A 136 10.40 20.81 2.98
N GLN A 137 10.27 20.26 4.19
CA GLN A 137 8.95 20.11 4.81
C GLN A 137 8.20 21.42 4.97
N ASN A 138 8.90 22.48 5.39
CA ASN A 138 8.29 23.80 5.58
C ASN A 138 7.95 24.44 4.23
N ILE A 139 8.81 24.30 3.25
CA ILE A 139 8.59 24.80 1.88
C ILE A 139 7.35 24.15 1.26
N LEU A 140 7.23 22.82 1.35
CA LEU A 140 6.06 22.12 0.82
C LEU A 140 4.75 22.51 1.55
N LYS A 141 4.79 22.73 2.87
CA LYS A 141 3.65 23.28 3.63
C LYS A 141 3.27 24.68 3.15
N GLN A 142 4.28 25.54 2.97
CA GLN A 142 4.07 26.89 2.49
C GLN A 142 3.48 26.91 1.07
N ARG A 143 3.99 26.05 0.17
CA ARG A 143 3.46 25.89 -1.19
C ARG A 143 1.99 25.46 -1.18
N LEU A 144 1.62 24.46 -0.39
CA LEU A 144 0.23 24.00 -0.23
C LEU A 144 -0.67 25.15 0.25
N PHE A 145 -0.20 25.92 1.22
CA PHE A 145 -0.97 27.05 1.74
C PHE A 145 -1.10 28.19 0.72
N THR A 146 0.00 28.63 0.14
CA THR A 146 0.01 29.83 -0.72
C THR A 146 -0.65 29.60 -2.07
N ARG A 147 -0.51 28.41 -2.67
CA ARG A 147 -1.06 28.11 -3.99
C ARG A 147 -2.46 27.49 -3.95
N HIS A 148 -2.79 26.76 -2.88
CA HIS A 148 -4.01 25.96 -2.82
C HIS A 148 -4.89 26.27 -1.61
N GLY A 149 -4.46 27.13 -0.69
CA GLY A 149 -5.19 27.44 0.55
C GLY A 149 -5.28 26.25 1.52
N ILE A 150 -4.41 25.24 1.34
CA ILE A 150 -4.42 24.01 2.14
C ILE A 150 -3.45 24.17 3.31
N THR A 151 -3.97 24.08 4.53
CA THR A 151 -3.15 24.06 5.74
C THR A 151 -2.76 22.63 6.12
N VAL A 152 -1.65 22.49 6.84
CA VAL A 152 -1.15 21.17 7.29
C VAL A 152 -0.97 21.20 8.80
N GLU A 153 -1.67 20.33 9.51
CA GLU A 153 -1.59 20.17 10.95
C GLU A 153 -1.04 18.78 11.30
N THR A 154 -0.26 18.70 12.37
CA THR A 154 0.14 17.43 12.97
C THR A 154 -0.76 17.12 14.14
N LYS A 155 -1.31 15.90 14.20
CA LYS A 155 -2.25 15.46 15.23
C LYS A 155 -1.69 14.28 16.02
N PRO A 156 -2.06 14.16 17.32
CA PRO A 156 -1.79 12.96 18.11
C PRO A 156 -2.40 11.72 17.47
N VAL A 157 -1.80 10.55 17.75
CA VAL A 157 -2.25 9.26 17.17
C VAL A 157 -3.72 8.99 17.51
N GLU A 158 -4.14 9.33 18.73
CA GLU A 158 -5.49 9.11 19.22
C GLU A 158 -6.56 9.86 18.43
N GLU A 159 -6.19 11.01 17.84
CA GLU A 159 -7.10 11.82 17.02
C GLU A 159 -7.16 11.36 15.54
N MET A 160 -6.28 10.43 15.13
CA MET A 160 -6.10 10.04 13.73
C MET A 160 -6.83 8.76 13.32
N SER A 161 -7.58 8.11 14.22
CA SER A 161 -8.38 6.89 13.93
C SER A 161 -7.62 5.85 13.10
N GLU A 162 -6.40 5.50 13.50
CA GLU A 162 -5.48 4.58 12.80
C GLU A 162 -4.95 5.06 11.44
N SER A 163 -5.35 6.24 10.99
CA SER A 163 -4.87 6.81 9.74
C SER A 163 -3.59 7.62 9.96
N LEU A 164 -2.62 7.47 9.05
CA LEU A 164 -1.39 8.28 9.09
C LEU A 164 -1.59 9.66 8.43
N ARG A 165 -2.62 9.78 7.58
CA ARG A 165 -2.96 11.00 6.85
C ARG A 165 -4.45 11.09 6.59
N ILE A 166 -5.04 12.26 6.83
CA ILE A 166 -6.45 12.56 6.54
C ILE A 166 -6.50 13.91 5.81
N TYR A 167 -7.30 14.00 4.75
CA TYR A 167 -7.61 15.27 4.11
C TYR A 167 -9.06 15.66 4.42
N ASP A 168 -9.21 16.77 5.15
CA ASP A 168 -10.49 17.40 5.43
C ASP A 168 -10.77 18.44 4.35
N ALA A 169 -11.59 18.05 3.37
CA ALA A 169 -11.90 18.91 2.22
C ALA A 169 -12.75 20.12 2.60
N GLU A 170 -13.59 20.01 3.65
CA GLU A 170 -14.46 21.13 4.08
C GLU A 170 -13.63 22.25 4.70
N ARG A 171 -12.63 21.89 5.46
CA ARG A 171 -11.71 22.85 6.11
C ARG A 171 -10.46 23.17 5.30
N SER A 172 -10.24 22.47 4.19
CA SER A 172 -9.00 22.53 3.40
C SER A 172 -7.75 22.27 4.27
N VAL A 173 -7.81 21.25 5.12
CA VAL A 173 -6.75 20.90 6.06
C VAL A 173 -6.25 19.47 5.80
N ILE A 174 -4.94 19.30 5.79
CA ILE A 174 -4.30 17.98 5.81
C ILE A 174 -3.85 17.73 7.24
N LEU A 175 -4.34 16.63 7.81
CA LEU A 175 -3.92 16.13 9.12
C LEU A 175 -2.89 15.03 8.90
N LEU A 176 -1.72 15.16 9.53
CA LEU A 176 -0.66 14.14 9.55
C LEU A 176 -0.50 13.62 10.98
N SER A 177 -0.37 12.31 11.13
CA SER A 177 -0.12 11.70 12.42
C SER A 177 1.27 12.06 12.96
N GLU A 178 1.37 12.29 14.28
CA GLU A 178 2.65 12.44 14.98
C GLU A 178 3.50 11.17 14.94
N ALA A 179 2.88 9.99 14.70
CA ALA A 179 3.59 8.72 14.50
C ALA A 179 4.52 8.73 13.28
N LEU A 180 4.26 9.60 12.29
CA LEU A 180 5.16 9.80 11.17
C LEU A 180 6.38 10.59 11.63
N ASP A 181 7.58 10.10 11.35
CA ASP A 181 8.81 10.87 11.51
C ASP A 181 8.90 12.03 10.51
N TYR A 182 9.95 12.85 10.62
CA TYR A 182 10.17 14.00 9.73
C TYR A 182 10.22 13.58 8.26
N GLN A 183 10.95 12.52 7.94
CA GLN A 183 11.19 12.04 6.58
C GLN A 183 9.89 11.59 5.92
N ASN A 184 9.11 10.79 6.63
CA ASN A 184 7.82 10.31 6.16
C ASN A 184 6.78 11.43 6.05
N ARG A 185 6.75 12.41 6.97
CA ARG A 185 5.89 13.58 6.83
C ARG A 185 6.24 14.41 5.59
N THR A 186 7.52 14.64 5.34
CA THR A 186 7.97 15.38 4.16
C THR A 186 7.60 14.67 2.87
N PHE A 187 7.79 13.35 2.83
CA PHE A 187 7.38 12.51 1.70
C PHE A 187 5.87 12.61 1.43
N GLN A 188 5.04 12.52 2.49
CA GLN A 188 3.59 12.65 2.36
C GLN A 188 3.16 14.00 1.78
N LEU A 189 3.85 15.10 2.13
CA LEU A 189 3.55 16.42 1.57
C LEU A 189 3.87 16.48 0.08
N ALA A 190 5.02 16.00 -0.36
CA ALA A 190 5.37 15.93 -1.77
C ALA A 190 4.40 15.03 -2.56
N HIS A 191 4.00 13.90 -2.00
CA HIS A 191 2.99 13.01 -2.56
C HIS A 191 1.63 13.72 -2.75
N ILE A 192 1.18 14.50 -1.77
CA ILE A 192 -0.07 15.27 -1.87
C ILE A 192 0.02 16.33 -2.96
N ILE A 193 1.14 17.06 -3.05
CA ILE A 193 1.37 18.06 -4.09
C ILE A 193 1.23 17.43 -5.48
N CYS A 194 1.70 16.20 -5.68
CA CYS A 194 1.50 15.48 -6.93
C CYS A 194 0.01 15.37 -7.29
N PHE A 195 -0.85 14.98 -6.35
CA PHE A 195 -2.29 14.88 -6.61
C PHE A 195 -2.96 16.22 -6.86
N VAL A 196 -2.50 17.27 -6.17
CA VAL A 196 -3.10 18.61 -6.28
C VAL A 196 -2.66 19.32 -7.57
N GLU A 197 -1.38 19.23 -7.92
CA GLU A 197 -0.80 20.00 -9.03
C GLU A 197 -0.67 19.20 -10.33
N LEU A 198 -0.51 17.87 -10.27
CA LEU A 198 -0.17 17.05 -11.43
C LEU A 198 -1.26 16.02 -11.80
N SER A 199 -2.50 16.20 -11.33
CA SER A 199 -3.61 15.25 -11.59
C SER A 199 -3.78 14.95 -13.09
N LYS A 200 -3.70 15.97 -13.96
CA LYS A 200 -3.78 15.80 -15.42
C LYS A 200 -2.61 14.98 -15.98
N ILE A 201 -1.41 15.17 -15.46
CA ILE A 201 -0.23 14.41 -15.88
C ILE A 201 -0.40 12.95 -15.50
N LEU A 202 -0.91 12.67 -14.28
CA LEU A 202 -1.20 11.30 -13.85
C LEU A 202 -2.25 10.63 -14.75
N GLU A 203 -3.32 11.35 -15.09
CA GLU A 203 -4.34 10.89 -16.03
C GLU A 203 -3.76 10.63 -17.43
N ASP A 204 -2.93 11.53 -17.95
CA ASP A 204 -2.29 11.40 -19.25
C ASP A 204 -1.33 10.19 -19.32
N ILE A 205 -0.59 9.92 -18.26
CA ILE A 205 0.30 8.76 -18.17
C ILE A 205 -0.53 7.47 -18.19
N THR A 206 -1.59 7.40 -17.37
CA THR A 206 -2.40 6.18 -17.23
C THR A 206 -3.36 5.95 -18.39
N SER A 207 -3.82 6.99 -19.08
CA SER A 207 -4.71 6.87 -20.25
C SER A 207 -4.07 6.19 -21.47
N LYS A 208 -2.75 6.16 -21.54
CA LYS A 208 -1.97 5.55 -22.63
C LYS A 208 -1.64 4.07 -22.38
N THR A 209 -2.20 3.49 -21.34
CA THR A 209 -1.86 2.14 -20.87
C THR A 209 -3.07 1.23 -20.84
N ASN A 210 -2.84 -0.08 -20.81
CA ASN A 210 -3.89 -1.09 -20.71
C ASN A 210 -4.44 -1.25 -19.26
N VAL A 211 -4.37 -0.20 -18.45
CA VAL A 211 -4.90 -0.21 -17.08
C VAL A 211 -6.36 0.17 -17.11
N ASP A 212 -7.26 -0.81 -17.35
CA ASP A 212 -8.67 -0.54 -17.63
C ASP A 212 -9.57 -0.48 -16.38
N SER A 213 -9.10 -0.96 -15.22
CA SER A 213 -9.91 -0.98 -14.02
C SER A 213 -9.73 0.29 -13.17
N LYS A 214 -10.84 0.90 -12.74
CA LYS A 214 -10.79 2.09 -11.86
C LYS A 214 -9.94 1.89 -10.58
N PRO A 215 -9.98 0.72 -9.90
CA PRO A 215 -9.10 0.48 -8.75
C PRO A 215 -7.61 0.45 -9.13
N ALA A 216 -7.26 -0.18 -10.26
CA ALA A 216 -5.88 -0.23 -10.73
C ALA A 216 -5.36 1.15 -11.13
N ILE A 217 -6.18 1.97 -11.83
CA ILE A 217 -5.84 3.36 -12.15
C ILE A 217 -5.54 4.17 -10.88
N LYS A 218 -6.42 4.10 -9.87
CA LYS A 218 -6.21 4.80 -8.60
C LYS A 218 -4.91 4.36 -7.91
N ARG A 219 -4.64 3.06 -7.90
CA ARG A 219 -3.40 2.53 -7.33
C ARG A 219 -2.18 2.98 -8.13
N CYS A 220 -2.26 2.98 -9.47
CA CYS A 220 -1.21 3.48 -10.34
C CYS A 220 -0.90 4.96 -10.07
N HIS A 221 -1.93 5.80 -9.88
CA HIS A 221 -1.74 7.21 -9.49
C HIS A 221 -1.01 7.35 -8.15
N VAL A 222 -1.30 6.48 -7.17
CA VAL A 222 -0.58 6.48 -5.88
C VAL A 222 0.90 6.17 -6.08
N GLU A 223 1.24 5.16 -6.89
CA GLU A 223 2.63 4.80 -7.14
C GLU A 223 3.38 5.88 -7.97
N LEU A 224 2.71 6.50 -8.95
CA LEU A 224 3.28 7.64 -9.68
C LEU A 224 3.48 8.86 -8.77
N ALA A 225 2.59 9.08 -7.80
CA ALA A 225 2.77 10.13 -6.81
C ALA A 225 3.90 9.83 -5.81
N ASN A 226 4.12 8.55 -5.46
CA ASN A 226 5.30 8.10 -4.72
C ASN A 226 6.58 8.36 -5.51
N TYR A 227 6.57 8.04 -6.81
CA TYR A 227 7.68 8.32 -7.72
C TYR A 227 8.03 9.82 -7.72
N PHE A 228 7.02 10.68 -7.94
CA PHE A 228 7.20 12.12 -7.94
C PHE A 228 7.74 12.64 -6.60
N ALA A 229 7.18 12.17 -5.48
CA ALA A 229 7.65 12.55 -4.15
C ALA A 229 9.14 12.22 -3.96
N ALA A 230 9.56 11.02 -4.36
CA ALA A 230 10.96 10.62 -4.32
C ALA A 230 11.83 11.50 -5.24
N ALA A 231 11.34 11.88 -6.42
CA ALA A 231 12.06 12.75 -7.35
C ALA A 231 12.24 14.18 -6.82
N VAL A 232 11.23 14.73 -6.12
CA VAL A 232 11.31 16.05 -5.45
C VAL A 232 12.35 16.04 -4.33
N LEU A 233 12.33 15.01 -3.48
CA LEU A 233 13.22 14.91 -2.33
C LEU A 233 14.65 14.56 -2.73
N MET A 234 14.82 13.77 -3.79
CA MET A 234 16.10 13.31 -4.32
C MET A 234 16.19 13.58 -5.83
N PRO A 235 16.49 14.83 -6.24
CA PRO A 235 16.60 15.19 -7.66
C PRO A 235 17.56 14.29 -8.41
N TYR A 236 17.20 13.92 -9.65
CA TYR A 236 17.88 12.87 -10.42
C TYR A 236 19.40 13.04 -10.47
N ASP A 237 19.86 14.21 -10.88
CA ASP A 237 21.29 14.44 -11.05
C ASP A 237 22.06 14.47 -9.73
N ALA A 238 21.42 14.97 -8.66
CA ALA A 238 22.04 15.03 -7.33
C ALA A 238 22.17 13.63 -6.71
N ILE A 239 21.09 12.83 -6.73
CA ILE A 239 21.13 11.48 -6.16
C ILE A 239 22.04 10.56 -6.95
N HIS A 240 22.05 10.65 -8.29
CA HIS A 240 22.95 9.87 -9.13
C HIS A 240 24.43 10.21 -8.84
N ALA A 241 24.79 11.52 -8.80
CA ALA A 241 26.15 11.92 -8.49
C ALA A 241 26.59 11.46 -7.09
N MET A 242 25.71 11.57 -6.09
CA MET A 242 25.98 11.10 -4.72
C MET A 242 26.18 9.59 -4.69
N ALA A 243 25.34 8.81 -5.40
CA ALA A 243 25.45 7.36 -5.47
C ALA A 243 26.81 6.94 -6.03
N GLU A 244 27.23 7.52 -7.16
CA GLU A 244 28.53 7.23 -7.76
C GLU A 244 29.71 7.62 -6.86
N GLN A 245 29.62 8.79 -6.21
CA GLN A 245 30.68 9.26 -5.31
C GLN A 245 30.81 8.47 -4.03
N SER A 246 29.68 8.01 -3.48
CA SER A 246 29.64 7.27 -2.21
C SER A 246 29.82 5.76 -2.39
N GLY A 247 29.83 5.25 -3.62
CA GLY A 247 29.77 3.81 -3.88
C GLY A 247 28.43 3.20 -3.44
N TYR A 248 27.34 3.96 -3.58
CA TYR A 248 25.96 3.55 -3.19
C TYR A 248 25.80 3.33 -1.67
N ASP A 249 26.46 4.14 -0.86
CA ASP A 249 26.27 4.17 0.59
C ASP A 249 24.89 4.78 0.91
N ILE A 250 23.92 3.91 1.19
CA ILE A 250 22.50 4.26 1.38
C ILE A 250 22.33 5.16 2.62
N ASP A 251 23.02 4.88 3.72
CA ASP A 251 22.90 5.68 4.95
C ASP A 251 23.43 7.09 4.76
N ARG A 252 24.54 7.22 4.05
CA ARG A 252 25.10 8.52 3.69
C ARG A 252 24.18 9.30 2.77
N MET A 253 23.57 8.63 1.79
CA MET A 253 22.61 9.24 0.88
C MET A 253 21.34 9.68 1.64
N GLY A 254 20.79 8.82 2.50
CA GLY A 254 19.64 9.13 3.35
C GLY A 254 19.88 10.35 4.23
N SER A 255 21.05 10.46 4.83
CA SER A 255 21.45 11.60 5.65
C SER A 255 21.57 12.88 4.81
N ALA A 256 22.15 12.82 3.62
CA ALA A 256 22.37 13.97 2.75
C ALA A 256 21.07 14.56 2.21
N PHE A 257 20.08 13.73 1.90
CA PHE A 257 18.79 14.15 1.37
C PHE A 257 17.69 14.26 2.43
N ALA A 258 17.99 13.99 3.70
CA ALA A 258 17.03 13.96 4.81
C ALA A 258 15.84 13.01 4.53
N VAL A 259 16.12 11.82 3.99
CA VAL A 259 15.15 10.77 3.65
C VAL A 259 15.49 9.46 4.34
N SER A 260 14.53 8.53 4.39
CA SER A 260 14.75 7.22 5.01
C SER A 260 15.57 6.30 4.11
N PHE A 261 16.15 5.26 4.73
CA PHE A 261 16.86 4.19 4.02
C PHE A 261 15.99 3.58 2.91
N GLU A 262 14.74 3.29 3.22
CA GLU A 262 13.78 2.71 2.28
C GLU A 262 13.49 3.65 1.09
N GLN A 263 13.32 4.96 1.36
CA GLN A 263 13.11 5.97 0.33
C GLN A 263 14.30 6.06 -0.64
N VAL A 264 15.53 5.97 -0.14
CA VAL A 264 16.73 5.92 -0.99
C VAL A 264 16.72 4.66 -1.86
N CYS A 265 16.47 3.48 -1.26
CA CYS A 265 16.41 2.21 -2.01
C CYS A 265 15.38 2.28 -3.13
N GLN A 266 14.17 2.76 -2.84
CA GLN A 266 13.14 2.93 -3.86
C GLN A 266 13.57 3.92 -4.96
N ARG A 267 14.19 5.05 -4.59
CA ARG A 267 14.65 6.04 -5.56
C ARG A 267 15.73 5.48 -6.49
N LEU A 268 16.65 4.67 -5.98
CA LEU A 268 17.71 4.06 -6.78
C LEU A 268 17.15 3.15 -7.88
N THR A 269 16.00 2.49 -7.67
CA THR A 269 15.35 1.68 -8.72
C THR A 269 14.86 2.51 -9.90
N THR A 270 14.68 3.82 -9.71
CA THR A 270 14.13 4.74 -10.73
C THR A 270 15.22 5.45 -11.55
N LEU A 271 16.49 5.22 -11.24
CA LEU A 271 17.62 5.84 -11.94
C LEU A 271 17.89 5.16 -13.30
N GLN A 272 16.92 5.24 -14.21
CA GLN A 272 16.92 4.55 -15.50
C GLN A 272 16.93 5.49 -16.72
N ARG A 273 17.28 6.78 -16.55
CA ARG A 273 17.45 7.73 -17.66
C ARG A 273 18.51 7.20 -18.63
N GLU A 274 18.20 7.09 -19.92
CA GLU A 274 19.07 6.42 -20.92
C GLU A 274 20.51 6.92 -20.94
N THR A 275 20.69 8.23 -20.79
CA THR A 275 22.00 8.88 -20.83
C THR A 275 22.76 8.84 -19.50
N LYS A 276 22.10 8.45 -18.39
CA LYS A 276 22.66 8.54 -17.06
C LYS A 276 22.00 7.51 -16.12
N ARG A 277 22.21 6.24 -16.43
CA ARG A 277 21.65 5.14 -15.63
C ARG A 277 22.45 4.93 -14.35
N GLY A 278 21.75 4.64 -13.27
CA GLY A 278 22.35 4.08 -12.07
C GLY A 278 22.65 2.59 -12.21
N VAL A 279 23.21 1.99 -11.16
CA VAL A 279 23.37 0.53 -11.07
C VAL A 279 21.99 -0.13 -11.03
N PRO A 280 21.78 -1.30 -11.67
CA PRO A 280 20.54 -2.04 -11.52
C PRO A 280 20.27 -2.35 -10.04
N PHE A 281 19.18 -1.82 -9.52
CA PHE A 281 18.71 -2.03 -8.14
C PHE A 281 17.36 -2.71 -8.21
N PHE A 282 17.21 -3.89 -7.55
CA PHE A 282 16.00 -4.71 -7.60
C PHE A 282 15.43 -4.91 -6.21
#